data_99a5e0735431f8e3f0f141c1e1be0cf2
#
_entry.id   99a5e0735431f8e3f0f141c1e1be0cf2
#
_cell.length_a   1.000
_cell.length_b   1.000
_cell.length_c   1.000
_cell.angle_alpha   90.00
_cell.angle_beta   90.00
_cell.angle_gamma   90.00
#
_symmetry.space_group_name_H-M   'P 1'
#
loop_
_entity.id
_entity.type
_entity.pdbx_description
1 polymer ?
#
loop_
_entity_poly.entity_id
_entity_poly.type
_entity_poly.pdbx_seq_one_letter_code
_entity_poly.pdbx_strand_id
1 'polypeptide(L)'
;YEIASCLVGSEMCIRDREEAYIEKLFSTYWEDNDASIASLDGLLPLAAELGVTETDFIELLRSKEISEQLIDLTQVALSNDIFGAPTMVIEGEIYWGKDRFDFIRDHLLVLSR
;
A
#
# COMPACT_ATOMS: atom_id res chain seq x y z
N TYR A 1 4.71 -1.35 -1.06
CA TYR A 1 4.63 -2.79 -1.33
C TYR A 1 5.24 -3.61 -0.20
N GLU A 2 6.50 -3.35 0.13
CA GLU A 2 7.18 -4.07 1.21
C GLU A 2 6.52 -3.86 2.57
N ILE A 3 5.94 -2.69 2.81
CA ILE A 3 5.22 -2.38 4.03
C ILE A 3 3.96 -3.24 4.15
N ALA A 4 3.19 -3.36 3.09
CA ALA A 4 2.00 -4.21 3.06
C ALA A 4 2.37 -5.68 3.27
N SER A 5 3.45 -6.15 2.65
CA SER A 5 3.99 -7.50 2.86
C SER A 5 4.36 -7.73 4.32
N CYS A 6 5.04 -6.77 4.94
CA CYS A 6 5.43 -6.84 6.35
C CYS A 6 4.23 -6.83 7.30
N LEU A 7 3.15 -6.15 6.95
CA LEU A 7 1.91 -6.14 7.72
C LEU A 7 1.22 -7.52 7.77
N VAL A 8 1.50 -8.38 6.81
CA VAL A 8 0.92 -9.73 6.75
C VAL A 8 1.81 -10.79 7.40
N GLY A 9 3.01 -10.42 7.84
CA GLY A 9 3.95 -11.30 8.52
C GLY A 9 5.17 -11.65 7.66
N SER A 10 6.37 -11.60 8.26
CA SER A 10 7.63 -11.75 7.54
C SER A 10 7.81 -13.10 6.86
N GLU A 11 7.33 -14.17 7.49
CA GLU A 11 7.38 -15.53 6.93
C GLU A 11 6.24 -15.79 5.96
N MET A 12 5.26 -14.91 5.95
CA MET A 12 4.03 -15.00 5.19
C MET A 12 3.86 -13.86 4.20
N CYS A 13 4.92 -13.10 3.93
CA CYS A 13 4.97 -12.08 2.90
C CYS A 13 4.80 -12.71 1.52
N ILE A 14 3.64 -13.30 1.30
CA ILE A 14 3.25 -13.84 0.01
C ILE A 14 2.54 -12.71 -0.71
N ARG A 15 2.97 -12.44 -1.92
CA ARG A 15 2.40 -11.38 -2.76
C ARG A 15 0.88 -11.46 -2.85
N ASP A 16 0.33 -12.67 -2.93
CA ASP A 16 -1.10 -12.92 -2.98
C ASP A 16 -1.85 -12.39 -1.77
N ARG A 17 -1.25 -12.51 -0.58
CA ARG A 17 -1.85 -12.01 0.66
C ARG A 17 -1.78 -10.49 0.76
N GLU A 18 -0.70 -9.90 0.28
CA GLU A 18 -0.55 -8.45 0.22
C GLU A 18 -1.64 -7.84 -0.66
N GLU A 19 -1.81 -8.35 -1.86
CA GLU A 19 -2.83 -7.88 -2.78
C GLU A 19 -4.24 -8.08 -2.20
N ALA A 20 -4.51 -9.26 -1.63
CA ALA A 20 -5.79 -9.56 -1.00
C ALA A 20 -6.08 -8.62 0.19
N TYR A 21 -5.07 -8.29 0.98
CA TYR A 21 -5.21 -7.36 2.10
C TYR A 21 -5.55 -5.95 1.63
N ILE A 22 -4.82 -5.45 0.65
CA ILE A 22 -5.07 -4.13 0.07
C ILE A 22 -6.47 -4.06 -0.54
N GLU A 23 -6.84 -5.05 -1.33
CA GLU A 23 -8.16 -5.14 -1.94
C GLU A 23 -9.28 -5.15 -0.89
N LYS A 24 -9.11 -5.92 0.17
CA LYS A 24 -10.07 -6.00 1.26
C LYS A 24 -10.21 -4.68 2.01
N LEU A 25 -9.11 -3.99 2.27
CA LEU A 25 -9.13 -2.66 2.89
C LEU A 25 -9.90 -1.66 2.04
N PHE A 26 -9.59 -1.60 0.76
CA PHE A 26 -10.25 -0.67 -0.16
C PHE A 26 -11.74 -0.98 -0.32
N SER A 27 -12.11 -2.24 -0.50
CA SER A 27 -13.53 -2.61 -0.64
C SER A 27 -14.32 -2.34 0.63
N THR A 28 -13.76 -2.64 1.79
CA THR A 28 -14.42 -2.39 3.07
C THR A 28 -14.67 -0.91 3.29
N TYR A 29 -13.68 -0.08 3.00
CA TYR A 29 -13.80 1.37 3.21
C TYR A 29 -14.70 2.03 2.17
N TRP A 30 -14.48 1.73 0.89
CA TRP A 30 -15.10 2.45 -0.21
C TRP A 30 -16.42 1.83 -0.73
N GLU A 31 -16.51 0.50 -0.74
CA GLU A 31 -17.70 -0.20 -1.22
C GLU A 31 -18.71 -0.43 -0.10
N ASP A 32 -18.24 -0.96 1.03
CA ASP A 32 -19.09 -1.24 2.19
C ASP A 32 -19.34 0.01 3.06
N ASN A 33 -18.60 1.09 2.77
CA ASN A 33 -18.65 2.34 3.52
C ASN A 33 -18.40 2.15 5.03
N ASP A 34 -17.51 1.24 5.35
CA ASP A 34 -17.18 0.88 6.73
C ASP A 34 -15.87 1.56 7.16
N ALA A 35 -16.01 2.65 7.90
CA ALA A 35 -14.88 3.41 8.43
C ALA A 35 -14.25 2.79 9.68
N SER A 36 -14.77 1.67 10.18
CA SER A 36 -14.24 0.99 11.38
C SER A 36 -12.81 0.50 11.18
N ILE A 37 -12.39 0.29 9.91
CA ILE A 37 -11.02 -0.10 9.58
C ILE A 37 -9.97 0.97 9.92
N ALA A 38 -10.38 2.18 10.28
CA ALA A 38 -9.47 3.19 10.83
C ALA A 38 -9.02 2.86 12.27
N SER A 39 -9.63 1.85 12.89
CA SER A 39 -9.28 1.37 14.22
C SER A 39 -8.73 -0.04 14.19
N LEU A 40 -7.98 -0.41 15.23
CA LEU A 40 -7.47 -1.77 15.39
C LEU A 40 -8.61 -2.80 15.40
N ASP A 41 -9.68 -2.51 16.12
CA ASP A 41 -10.82 -3.42 16.22
C ASP A 41 -11.48 -3.71 14.87
N GLY A 42 -11.48 -2.74 13.99
CA GLY A 42 -11.99 -2.93 12.62
C GLY A 42 -11.03 -3.67 11.70
N LEU A 43 -9.73 -3.61 11.96
CA LEU A 43 -8.72 -4.30 11.16
C LEU A 43 -8.58 -5.78 11.52
N LEU A 44 -8.83 -6.15 12.77
CA LEU A 44 -8.65 -7.54 13.23
C LEU A 44 -9.48 -8.57 12.45
N PRO A 45 -10.77 -8.33 12.13
CA PRO A 45 -11.54 -9.26 11.32
C PRO A 45 -10.96 -9.44 9.90
N LEU A 46 -10.43 -8.39 9.31
CA LEU A 46 -9.80 -8.45 7.99
C LEU A 46 -8.53 -9.31 8.01
N ALA A 47 -7.70 -9.14 9.03
CA ALA A 47 -6.50 -9.94 9.21
C ALA A 47 -6.85 -11.43 9.42
N ALA A 48 -7.90 -11.71 10.19
CA ALA A 48 -8.37 -13.07 10.44
C ALA A 48 -8.84 -13.77 9.15
N GLU A 49 -9.53 -13.06 8.27
CA GLU A 49 -9.93 -13.59 6.96
C GLU A 49 -8.74 -14.00 6.10
N LEU A 50 -7.61 -13.36 6.28
CA LEU A 50 -6.37 -13.66 5.57
C LEU A 50 -5.49 -14.69 6.28
N GLY A 51 -5.97 -15.26 7.38
CA GLY A 51 -5.26 -16.28 8.14
C GLY A 51 -4.17 -15.74 9.06
N VAL A 52 -4.20 -14.46 9.38
CA VAL A 52 -3.27 -13.83 10.32
C VAL A 52 -3.92 -13.80 11.70
N THR A 53 -3.21 -14.30 12.71
CA THR A 53 -3.71 -14.29 14.08
C THR A 53 -3.71 -12.88 14.65
N GLU A 54 -4.59 -12.63 15.62
CA GLU A 54 -4.65 -11.33 16.31
C GLU A 54 -3.30 -10.96 16.92
N THR A 55 -2.64 -11.91 17.58
CA THR A 55 -1.34 -11.69 18.22
C THR A 55 -0.28 -11.27 17.19
N ASP A 56 -0.17 -12.00 16.10
CA ASP A 56 0.81 -11.72 15.05
C ASP A 56 0.53 -10.36 14.40
N PHE A 57 -0.73 -10.05 14.15
CA PHE A 57 -1.13 -8.78 13.56
C PHE A 57 -0.78 -7.59 14.45
N ILE A 58 -1.06 -7.70 15.76
CA ILE A 58 -0.74 -6.65 16.73
C ILE A 58 0.78 -6.46 16.86
N GLU A 59 1.55 -7.55 16.88
CA GLU A 59 3.01 -7.48 16.91
C GLU A 59 3.55 -6.74 15.68
N LEU A 60 3.03 -7.05 14.50
CA LEU A 60 3.42 -6.36 13.27
C LEU A 60 3.09 -4.87 13.29
N LEU A 61 1.91 -4.50 13.76
CA LEU A 61 1.50 -3.09 13.86
C LEU A 61 2.38 -2.30 14.85
N ARG A 62 2.90 -2.95 15.86
CA ARG A 62 3.78 -2.34 16.87
C ARG A 62 5.25 -2.45 16.51
N SER A 63 5.58 -3.09 15.41
CA SER A 63 6.96 -3.29 14.99
C SER A 63 7.65 -1.96 14.71
N LYS A 64 8.74 -1.71 15.42
CA LYS A 64 9.59 -0.56 15.19
C LYS A 64 10.22 -0.60 13.80
N GLU A 65 10.60 -1.79 13.35
CA GLU A 65 11.19 -2.02 12.03
C GLU A 65 10.24 -1.60 10.90
N ILE A 66 8.97 -1.99 10.97
CA ILE A 66 7.96 -1.59 9.97
C ILE A 66 7.76 -0.08 9.99
N SER A 67 7.71 0.52 11.17
CA SER A 67 7.58 1.97 11.32
C SER A 67 8.76 2.72 10.71
N GLU A 68 9.98 2.24 10.92
CA GLU A 68 11.20 2.80 10.34
C GLU A 68 11.21 2.65 8.82
N GLN A 69 10.80 1.50 8.29
CA GLN A 69 10.68 1.29 6.84
C GLN A 69 9.71 2.27 6.21
N LEU A 70 8.58 2.53 6.85
CA LEU A 70 7.60 3.50 6.36
C LEU A 70 8.19 4.91 6.31
N ILE A 71 8.91 5.31 7.35
CA ILE A 71 9.58 6.61 7.41
C ILE A 71 10.62 6.73 6.29
N ASP A 72 11.45 5.70 6.11
CA ASP A 72 12.48 5.68 5.08
C ASP A 72 11.89 5.78 3.67
N LEU A 73 10.84 5.01 3.38
CA LEU A 73 10.15 5.07 2.10
C LEU A 73 9.49 6.42 1.84
N THR A 74 8.93 7.02 2.88
CA THR A 74 8.34 8.36 2.80
C THR A 74 9.41 9.40 2.48
N GLN A 75 10.59 9.29 3.09
CA GLN A 75 11.71 10.20 2.80
C GLN A 75 12.25 10.02 1.39
N VAL A 76 12.34 8.78 0.90
CA VAL A 76 12.71 8.50 -0.49
C VAL A 76 11.69 9.15 -1.44
N ALA A 77 10.41 9.03 -1.16
CA ALA A 77 9.37 9.68 -1.97
C ALA A 77 9.54 11.21 -1.99
N LEU A 78 9.75 11.83 -0.83
CA LEU A 78 9.98 13.27 -0.71
C LEU A 78 11.21 13.73 -1.47
N SER A 79 12.30 12.97 -1.40
CA SER A 79 13.55 13.30 -2.12
C SER A 79 13.41 13.17 -3.64
N ASN A 80 12.39 12.46 -4.12
CA ASN A 80 12.03 12.37 -5.54
C ASN A 80 10.87 13.30 -5.92
N ASP A 81 10.59 14.31 -5.12
CA ASP A 81 9.56 15.32 -5.35
C ASP A 81 8.12 14.76 -5.39
N ILE A 82 7.90 13.59 -4.80
CA ILE A 82 6.58 12.96 -4.71
C ILE A 82 5.84 13.57 -3.52
N PHE A 83 4.76 14.26 -3.78
CA PHE A 83 4.00 15.02 -2.76
C PHE A 83 2.57 14.52 -2.56
N GLY A 84 2.13 13.55 -3.31
CA GLY A 84 0.76 13.04 -3.24
C GLY A 84 0.61 11.68 -3.90
N ALA A 85 -0.57 11.10 -3.76
CA ALA A 85 -0.92 9.79 -4.32
C ALA A 85 -2.24 9.89 -5.11
N PRO A 86 -2.39 9.12 -6.18
CA PRO A 86 -1.37 8.28 -6.79
C PRO A 86 -0.30 9.10 -7.52
N THR A 87 0.92 8.61 -7.53
CA THR A 87 2.01 9.21 -8.31
C THR A 87 2.73 8.11 -9.09
N MET A 88 2.94 8.34 -10.36
CA MET A 88 3.71 7.47 -11.23
C MET A 88 4.95 8.22 -11.72
N VAL A 89 6.08 7.53 -11.74
CA VAL A 89 7.34 8.09 -12.23
C VAL A 89 7.81 7.24 -13.41
N ILE A 90 8.02 7.87 -14.56
CA ILE A 90 8.46 7.20 -15.78
C ILE A 90 9.65 7.99 -16.34
N GLU A 91 10.80 7.36 -16.32
CA GLU A 91 12.07 7.99 -16.77
C GLU A 91 12.34 9.37 -16.15
N GLY A 92 11.99 9.53 -14.86
CA GLY A 92 12.17 10.79 -14.15
C GLY A 92 11.04 11.80 -14.30
N GLU A 93 10.10 11.56 -15.19
CA GLU A 93 8.87 12.37 -15.31
C GLU A 93 7.84 11.95 -14.28
N ILE A 94 7.29 12.93 -13.57
CA ILE A 94 6.31 12.70 -12.51
C ILE A 94 4.90 12.97 -13.02
N TYR A 95 4.05 11.98 -12.84
CA TYR A 95 2.62 12.08 -13.15
C TYR A 95 1.82 11.91 -11.87
N TRP A 96 1.21 12.99 -11.40
CA TRP A 96 0.39 12.98 -10.20
C TRP A 96 -1.09 13.01 -10.54
N GLY A 97 -1.83 12.07 -9.97
CA GLY A 97 -3.27 11.99 -10.08
C GLY A 97 -3.75 10.90 -11.04
N LYS A 98 -4.95 10.41 -10.77
CA LYS A 98 -5.60 9.35 -11.57
C LYS A 98 -6.06 9.83 -12.96
N ASP A 99 -6.08 11.12 -13.19
CA ASP A 99 -6.49 11.75 -14.45
C ASP A 99 -5.32 11.94 -15.43
N ARG A 100 -4.12 11.41 -15.10
CA ARG A 100 -2.91 11.56 -15.92
C ARG A 100 -2.58 10.33 -16.77
N PHE A 101 -3.41 9.30 -16.76
CA PHE A 101 -3.14 8.06 -17.49
C PHE A 101 -2.99 8.24 -18.99
N ASP A 102 -3.70 9.18 -19.61
CA ASP A 102 -3.56 9.47 -21.03
C ASP A 102 -2.15 10.01 -21.36
N PHE A 103 -1.63 10.89 -20.52
CA PHE A 103 -0.25 11.40 -20.67
C PHE A 103 0.78 10.30 -20.49
N ILE A 104 0.57 9.41 -19.53
CA ILE A 104 1.44 8.25 -19.29
C ILE A 104 1.44 7.31 -20.50
N ARG A 105 0.26 7.02 -21.03
CA ARG A 105 0.13 6.19 -22.23
C ARG A 105 0.92 6.80 -23.41
N ASP A 106 0.78 8.09 -23.64
CA ASP A 106 1.47 8.76 -24.72
C ASP A 106 2.98 8.74 -24.53
N HIS A 107 3.46 8.93 -23.30
CA HIS A 107 4.88 8.81 -22.97
C HIS A 107 5.39 7.39 -23.26
N LEU A 108 4.69 6.35 -22.81
CA LEU A 108 5.07 4.96 -23.02
C LEU A 108 5.08 4.59 -24.51
N LEU A 109 4.17 5.14 -25.30
CA LEU A 109 4.15 4.94 -26.74
C LEU A 109 5.37 5.56 -27.44
N VAL A 110 5.84 6.71 -26.98
CA VAL A 110 7.08 7.32 -27.47
C VAL A 110 8.28 6.45 -27.14
N LEU A 111 8.34 5.89 -25.93
CA LEU A 111 9.43 5.03 -25.48
C LEU A 111 9.49 3.70 -26.24
N SER A 112 8.35 3.20 -26.71
CA SER A 112 8.26 1.93 -27.44
C SER A 112 8.60 2.03 -28.93
N ARG A 113 8.89 3.22 -29.42
CA ARG A 113 9.30 3.45 -30.83
C ARG A 113 10.82 3.14 -31.05
#